data_8e53c6abc724701d852778a05e56106a
#
_entry.id   8e53c6abc724701d852778a05e56106a
#
_cell.length_a   1.000
_cell.length_b   1.000
_cell.length_c   1.000
_cell.angle_alpha   90.00
_cell.angle_beta   90.00
_cell.angle_gamma   90.00
#
_symmetry.space_group_name_H-M   'P 1'
#
loop_
_entity.id
_entity.type
_entity.pdbx_description
1 polymer ?
#
loop_
_entity_poly.entity_id
_entity_poly.type
_entity_poly.pdbx_seq_one_letter_code
_entity_poly.pdbx_strand_id
1 'polypeptide(L)'
;MRSTFSLLPYINRSKVRADGTTAVLCRITIDGKQTAISTGIYCRPEDWNGRKNEIKTVRENNRLREYLRLTEEAYTEILKSQGVVSAEMLKNHISLNNIHPTTLLQMGEWERERLKKHSEEIDSTSSYRHSMYYQKYLTDFIASIGKKEIPLEEVTEDFGKSYKAFLKKCKNFSSSQTNKCMCWLNRLLYLAVDKEIIRVNPCEDLEYEPKPEARHRYISRDEFKKILSTPMYDKRMELARRAFIFSTLTGLAYVDIKLLHPHHIGTNAEGRRYIRINRKKTKVEAFIPLHPIAEQILSLYNTTDDEKPVFPLPSRDSLWFDIHEMGVAIGKEENLSYHQSRHSFGTFLISADIPIESIAKMMGHSNIRTTQGYARICLLYTSDAADEL
;
A
#
# COMPACT_ATOMS: atom_id res chain seq x y z
N MET A 1 0.09 38.65 -23.54
CA MET A 1 1.03 38.05 -24.54
C MET A 1 1.08 36.55 -24.30
N ARG A 2 1.05 35.70 -25.34
CA ARG A 2 1.29 34.26 -25.16
C ARG A 2 2.78 34.06 -24.87
N SER A 3 3.10 33.47 -23.74
CA SER A 3 4.49 33.09 -23.39
C SER A 3 5.01 32.11 -24.45
N THR A 4 6.23 32.33 -24.93
CA THR A 4 6.89 31.45 -25.87
C THR A 4 7.70 30.41 -25.09
N PHE A 5 7.41 29.14 -25.27
CA PHE A 5 8.11 28.03 -24.62
C PHE A 5 8.65 27.06 -25.66
N SER A 6 9.92 26.69 -25.53
CA SER A 6 10.53 25.66 -26.39
C SER A 6 11.62 24.89 -25.66
N LEU A 7 11.72 23.60 -26.00
CA LEU A 7 12.76 22.68 -25.53
C LEU A 7 13.59 22.23 -26.72
N LEU A 8 14.92 22.30 -26.59
CA LEU A 8 15.85 21.86 -27.64
C LEU A 8 16.91 20.94 -27.03
N PRO A 9 16.77 19.63 -27.20
CA PRO A 9 17.82 18.70 -26.81
C PRO A 9 19.02 18.80 -27.78
N TYR A 10 20.23 18.67 -27.23
CA TYR A 10 21.46 18.70 -27.99
C TYR A 10 22.59 17.99 -27.25
N ILE A 11 23.69 17.68 -27.95
CA ILE A 11 24.91 17.11 -27.35
C ILE A 11 26.07 18.06 -27.54
N ASN A 12 27.04 17.97 -26.62
CA ASN A 12 28.35 18.64 -26.80
C ASN A 12 29.40 17.62 -27.25
N ARG A 13 29.70 17.62 -28.55
CA ARG A 13 30.62 16.65 -29.16
C ARG A 13 32.08 16.80 -28.68
N SER A 14 32.44 17.92 -28.07
CA SER A 14 33.77 18.13 -27.50
C SER A 14 33.94 17.58 -26.09
N LYS A 15 32.85 17.22 -25.42
CA LYS A 15 32.83 16.67 -24.05
C LYS A 15 32.44 15.20 -24.07
N VAL A 16 33.35 14.35 -24.54
CA VAL A 16 33.19 12.90 -24.56
C VAL A 16 33.86 12.30 -23.31
N ARG A 17 33.18 11.40 -22.64
CA ARG A 17 33.68 10.64 -21.49
C ARG A 17 34.67 9.56 -21.91
N ALA A 18 35.37 8.97 -20.94
CA ALA A 18 36.30 7.86 -21.18
C ALA A 18 35.61 6.61 -21.76
N ASP A 19 34.29 6.43 -21.53
CA ASP A 19 33.46 5.35 -22.08
C ASP A 19 32.97 5.63 -23.52
N GLY A 20 33.36 6.74 -24.13
CA GLY A 20 32.97 7.13 -25.47
C GLY A 20 31.59 7.79 -25.56
N THR A 21 30.92 8.07 -24.44
CA THR A 21 29.60 8.70 -24.42
C THR A 21 29.67 10.21 -24.16
N THR A 22 28.66 10.96 -24.53
CA THR A 22 28.46 12.36 -24.19
C THR A 22 27.07 12.58 -23.58
N ALA A 23 26.98 13.59 -22.69
CA ALA A 23 25.71 13.94 -22.06
C ALA A 23 24.77 14.61 -23.07
N VAL A 24 23.52 14.22 -23.07
CA VAL A 24 22.44 14.95 -23.73
C VAL A 24 21.98 16.08 -22.82
N LEU A 25 22.04 17.29 -23.33
CA LEU A 25 21.60 18.51 -22.66
C LEU A 25 20.27 18.97 -23.27
N CYS A 26 19.44 19.63 -22.47
CA CYS A 26 18.22 20.27 -22.97
C CYS A 26 18.32 21.78 -22.75
N ARG A 27 18.16 22.55 -23.81
CA ARG A 27 18.05 24.01 -23.75
C ARG A 27 16.58 24.36 -23.58
N ILE A 28 16.29 25.08 -22.51
CA ILE A 28 14.95 25.58 -22.20
C ILE A 28 14.92 27.05 -22.59
N THR A 29 14.02 27.46 -23.44
CA THR A 29 13.79 28.86 -23.84
C THR A 29 12.39 29.27 -23.44
N ILE A 30 12.27 30.33 -22.63
CA ILE A 30 11.00 30.95 -22.23
C ILE A 30 11.13 32.46 -22.41
N ASP A 31 10.26 33.03 -23.23
CA ASP A 31 10.21 34.46 -23.52
C ASP A 31 11.57 35.04 -23.90
N GLY A 32 12.30 34.30 -24.76
CA GLY A 32 13.62 34.69 -25.26
C GLY A 32 14.80 34.46 -24.31
N LYS A 33 14.56 34.16 -23.04
CA LYS A 33 15.60 33.80 -22.06
C LYS A 33 15.89 32.30 -22.13
N GLN A 34 17.17 31.95 -22.09
CA GLN A 34 17.64 30.58 -22.25
C GLN A 34 18.39 30.07 -21.01
N THR A 35 18.17 28.83 -20.66
CA THR A 35 19.03 28.08 -19.73
C THR A 35 19.25 26.66 -20.25
N ALA A 36 20.29 25.99 -19.76
CA ALA A 36 20.57 24.60 -20.13
C ALA A 36 20.56 23.71 -18.90
N ILE A 37 20.07 22.50 -19.09
CA ILE A 37 20.01 21.48 -18.05
C ILE A 37 20.51 20.14 -18.61
N SER A 38 21.16 19.33 -17.80
CA SER A 38 21.50 17.95 -18.15
C SER A 38 20.26 17.08 -18.03
N THR A 39 19.98 16.26 -19.05
CA THR A 39 18.86 15.31 -19.02
C THR A 39 19.18 14.05 -18.21
N GLY A 40 20.42 13.82 -17.81
CA GLY A 40 20.88 12.56 -17.22
C GLY A 40 21.02 11.41 -18.23
N ILE A 41 20.77 11.66 -19.52
CA ILE A 41 20.87 10.68 -20.61
C ILE A 41 22.21 10.85 -21.30
N TYR A 42 22.83 9.74 -21.69
CA TYR A 42 24.11 9.69 -22.39
C TYR A 42 23.96 8.90 -23.67
N CYS A 43 24.64 9.34 -24.74
CA CYS A 43 24.69 8.61 -26.01
C CYS A 43 26.08 8.77 -26.63
N ARG A 44 26.42 7.90 -27.58
CA ARG A 44 27.61 8.11 -28.41
C ARG A 44 27.37 9.26 -29.40
N PRO A 45 28.38 10.09 -29.73
CA PRO A 45 28.23 11.21 -30.65
C PRO A 45 27.69 10.77 -32.03
N GLU A 46 28.00 9.55 -32.50
CA GLU A 46 27.55 8.96 -33.75
C GLU A 46 26.07 8.56 -33.74
N ASP A 47 25.52 8.30 -32.56
CA ASP A 47 24.11 7.95 -32.37
C ASP A 47 23.20 9.18 -32.30
N TRP A 48 23.78 10.38 -32.26
CA TRP A 48 23.00 11.61 -32.23
C TRP A 48 22.61 12.09 -33.63
N ASN A 49 21.29 12.23 -33.85
CA ASN A 49 20.76 12.84 -35.07
C ASN A 49 20.50 14.34 -34.85
N GLY A 50 21.44 15.18 -35.24
CA GLY A 50 21.34 16.64 -35.06
C GLY A 50 20.25 17.33 -35.89
N ARG A 51 19.70 16.69 -36.92
CA ARG A 51 18.58 17.26 -37.73
C ARG A 51 17.23 17.07 -37.03
N LYS A 52 17.06 15.96 -36.36
CA LYS A 52 15.83 15.62 -35.63
C LYS A 52 15.93 15.88 -34.14
N ASN A 53 17.13 16.18 -33.62
CA ASN A 53 17.43 16.28 -32.18
C ASN A 53 17.03 15.03 -31.39
N GLU A 54 17.32 13.86 -31.94
CA GLU A 54 16.96 12.55 -31.42
C GLU A 54 18.17 11.63 -31.33
N ILE A 55 18.07 10.62 -30.46
CA ILE A 55 19.06 9.56 -30.34
C ILE A 55 18.61 8.41 -31.26
N LYS A 56 19.53 7.82 -32.05
CA LYS A 56 19.22 6.69 -32.94
C LYS A 56 18.81 5.43 -32.18
N THR A 57 19.35 5.21 -30.99
CA THR A 57 19.04 4.09 -30.12
C THR A 57 17.64 4.28 -29.56
N VAL A 58 16.74 3.33 -29.78
CA VAL A 58 15.31 3.43 -29.42
C VAL A 58 15.12 3.66 -27.91
N ARG A 59 15.86 2.93 -27.08
CA ARG A 59 15.77 3.01 -25.61
C ARG A 59 16.10 4.40 -25.08
N GLU A 60 17.24 4.93 -25.46
CA GLU A 60 17.70 6.25 -25.01
C GLU A 60 16.82 7.37 -25.60
N ASN A 61 16.31 7.18 -26.81
CA ASN A 61 15.41 8.14 -27.44
C ASN A 61 14.03 8.17 -26.76
N ASN A 62 13.51 7.04 -26.32
CA ASN A 62 12.27 6.98 -25.55
C ASN A 62 12.43 7.68 -24.18
N ARG A 63 13.59 7.49 -23.51
CA ARG A 63 13.93 8.22 -22.28
C ARG A 63 13.98 9.73 -22.51
N LEU A 64 14.56 10.15 -23.63
CA LEU A 64 14.64 11.57 -23.99
C LEU A 64 13.25 12.16 -24.24
N ARG A 65 12.40 11.46 -24.98
CA ARG A 65 11.01 11.89 -25.25
C ARG A 65 10.21 12.00 -23.95
N GLU A 66 10.34 11.04 -23.05
CA GLU A 66 9.68 11.08 -21.74
C GLU A 66 10.18 12.24 -20.89
N TYR A 67 11.50 12.51 -20.89
CA TYR A 67 12.09 13.68 -20.21
C TYR A 67 11.48 14.98 -20.73
N LEU A 68 11.37 15.13 -22.06
CA LEU A 68 10.79 16.33 -22.66
C LEU A 68 9.32 16.50 -22.30
N ARG A 69 8.52 15.41 -22.34
CA ARG A 69 7.12 15.41 -21.95
C ARG A 69 6.93 15.85 -20.49
N LEU A 70 7.69 15.28 -19.57
CA LEU A 70 7.63 15.65 -18.15
C LEU A 70 8.09 17.11 -17.91
N THR A 71 9.03 17.61 -18.72
CA THR A 71 9.46 19.02 -18.66
C THR A 71 8.31 19.96 -19.12
N GLU A 72 7.55 19.59 -20.15
CA GLU A 72 6.37 20.32 -20.62
C GLU A 72 5.24 20.31 -19.57
N GLU A 73 5.03 19.18 -18.91
CA GLU A 73 4.06 19.07 -17.81
C GLU A 73 4.44 19.97 -16.63
N ALA A 74 5.72 19.94 -16.22
CA ALA A 74 6.24 20.80 -15.16
C ALA A 74 6.07 22.29 -15.50
N TYR A 75 6.34 22.70 -16.77
CA TYR A 75 6.06 24.05 -17.24
C TYR A 75 4.59 24.43 -17.07
N THR A 76 3.70 23.53 -17.47
CA THR A 76 2.25 23.76 -17.40
C THR A 76 1.76 23.84 -15.96
N GLU A 77 2.30 23.01 -15.06
CA GLU A 77 1.97 23.01 -13.62
C GLU A 77 2.41 24.32 -12.94
N ILE A 78 3.65 24.78 -13.20
CA ILE A 78 4.15 26.04 -12.65
C ILE A 78 3.31 27.21 -13.18
N LEU A 79 3.02 27.21 -14.47
CA LEU A 79 2.21 28.27 -15.09
C LEU A 79 0.80 28.34 -14.48
N LYS A 80 0.18 27.20 -14.22
CA LYS A 80 -1.15 27.12 -13.57
C LYS A 80 -1.12 27.57 -12.12
N SER A 81 -0.06 27.22 -11.37
CA SER A 81 0.03 27.51 -9.93
C SER A 81 0.51 28.92 -9.62
N GLN A 82 1.42 29.48 -10.43
CA GLN A 82 2.09 30.76 -10.16
C GLN A 82 1.78 31.85 -11.18
N GLY A 83 1.12 31.50 -12.29
CA GLY A 83 0.75 32.46 -13.35
C GLY A 83 1.92 32.95 -14.22
N VAL A 84 3.18 32.70 -13.80
CA VAL A 84 4.40 33.11 -14.50
C VAL A 84 5.44 31.98 -14.41
N VAL A 85 6.18 31.74 -15.52
CA VAL A 85 7.28 30.76 -15.54
C VAL A 85 8.49 31.41 -16.21
N SER A 86 9.67 31.33 -15.58
CA SER A 86 10.95 31.64 -16.22
C SER A 86 11.75 30.39 -16.53
N ALA A 87 12.69 30.46 -17.46
CA ALA A 87 13.58 29.34 -17.79
C ALA A 87 14.36 28.84 -16.56
N GLU A 88 14.77 29.74 -15.66
CA GLU A 88 15.47 29.39 -14.43
C GLU A 88 14.55 28.79 -13.38
N MET A 89 13.31 29.25 -13.25
CA MET A 89 12.30 28.64 -12.37
C MET A 89 12.01 27.21 -12.81
N LEU A 90 11.81 26.96 -14.11
CA LEU A 90 11.59 25.63 -14.65
C LEU A 90 12.80 24.73 -14.44
N LYS A 91 14.02 25.22 -14.69
CA LYS A 91 15.26 24.50 -14.42
C LYS A 91 15.39 24.11 -12.96
N ASN A 92 15.15 25.05 -12.04
CA ASN A 92 15.22 24.77 -10.60
C ASN A 92 14.16 23.75 -10.18
N HIS A 93 12.94 23.89 -10.66
CA HIS A 93 11.86 22.92 -10.39
C HIS A 93 12.23 21.51 -10.87
N ILE A 94 12.75 21.38 -12.10
CA ILE A 94 13.22 20.10 -12.65
C ILE A 94 14.41 19.56 -11.85
N SER A 95 15.38 20.40 -11.50
CA SER A 95 16.54 19.99 -10.72
C SER A 95 16.19 19.56 -9.29
N LEU A 96 15.21 20.22 -8.68
CA LEU A 96 14.71 19.87 -7.34
C LEU A 96 13.81 18.63 -7.34
N ASN A 97 13.01 18.44 -8.39
CA ASN A 97 12.02 17.36 -8.47
C ASN A 97 12.56 16.09 -9.15
N ASN A 98 13.84 16.05 -9.57
CA ASN A 98 14.43 14.87 -10.25
C ASN A 98 13.44 14.19 -11.22
N ILE A 99 13.16 14.85 -12.37
CA ILE A 99 12.19 14.34 -13.37
C ILE A 99 12.52 12.91 -13.81
N HIS A 100 13.79 12.52 -13.79
CA HIS A 100 14.23 11.14 -13.94
C HIS A 100 15.07 10.71 -12.74
N PRO A 101 14.54 9.86 -11.87
CA PRO A 101 15.37 9.26 -10.82
C PRO A 101 16.45 8.40 -11.47
N THR A 102 17.71 8.70 -11.16
CA THR A 102 18.88 7.96 -11.66
C THR A 102 19.49 7.05 -10.60
N THR A 103 19.13 7.27 -9.34
CA THR A 103 19.62 6.47 -8.22
C THR A 103 18.49 5.73 -7.53
N LEU A 104 18.85 4.71 -6.77
CA LEU A 104 17.89 3.85 -6.09
C LEU A 104 17.06 4.60 -5.03
N LEU A 105 17.69 5.52 -4.26
CA LEU A 105 16.95 6.28 -3.26
C LEU A 105 16.07 7.36 -3.90
N GLN A 106 16.50 8.00 -4.99
CA GLN A 106 15.65 8.91 -5.75
C GLN A 106 14.42 8.22 -6.34
N MET A 107 14.58 6.99 -6.85
CA MET A 107 13.45 6.17 -7.31
C MET A 107 12.48 5.89 -6.16
N GLY A 108 13.00 5.63 -4.97
CA GLY A 108 12.20 5.45 -3.76
C GLY A 108 11.42 6.70 -3.36
N GLU A 109 12.03 7.88 -3.41
CA GLU A 109 11.33 9.15 -3.13
C GLU A 109 10.25 9.44 -4.16
N TRP A 110 10.54 9.23 -5.44
CA TRP A 110 9.57 9.39 -6.52
C TRP A 110 8.34 8.48 -6.33
N GLU A 111 8.55 7.20 -6.00
CA GLU A 111 7.45 6.27 -5.74
C GLU A 111 6.68 6.62 -4.46
N ARG A 112 7.35 7.13 -3.43
CA ARG A 112 6.71 7.59 -2.20
C ARG A 112 5.80 8.79 -2.43
N GLU A 113 6.21 9.77 -3.24
CA GLU A 113 5.36 10.91 -3.63
C GLU A 113 4.12 10.43 -4.41
N ARG A 114 4.28 9.44 -5.31
CA ARG A 114 3.15 8.82 -6.01
C ARG A 114 2.18 8.14 -5.03
N LEU A 115 2.72 7.38 -4.06
CA LEU A 115 1.92 6.72 -3.03
C LEU A 115 1.22 7.73 -2.11
N LYS A 116 1.85 8.87 -1.83
CA LYS A 116 1.25 9.96 -1.05
C LYS A 116 0.03 10.54 -1.76
N LYS A 117 0.17 10.93 -3.01
CA LYS A 117 -0.95 11.43 -3.84
C LYS A 117 -2.09 10.40 -3.89
N HIS A 118 -1.77 9.15 -4.17
CA HIS A 118 -2.78 8.09 -4.18
C HIS A 118 -3.43 7.87 -2.80
N SER A 119 -2.71 8.04 -1.71
CA SER A 119 -3.25 7.91 -0.36
C SER A 119 -4.29 8.98 -0.03
N GLU A 120 -4.14 10.17 -0.59
CA GLU A 120 -5.08 11.29 -0.47
C GLU A 120 -6.37 11.01 -1.27
N GLU A 121 -6.24 10.46 -2.49
CA GLU A 121 -7.37 10.08 -3.36
C GLU A 121 -8.26 8.99 -2.73
N ILE A 122 -7.65 7.97 -2.11
CA ILE A 122 -8.39 6.83 -1.53
C ILE A 122 -8.66 6.96 -0.03
N ASP A 123 -8.25 8.06 0.61
CA ASP A 123 -8.32 8.29 2.05
C ASP A 123 -7.74 7.11 2.86
N SER A 124 -6.54 6.65 2.49
CA SER A 124 -5.85 5.54 3.14
C SER A 124 -4.33 5.71 3.12
N THR A 125 -3.74 6.02 4.25
CA THR A 125 -2.30 6.34 4.38
C THR A 125 -1.40 5.13 4.61
N SER A 126 -1.94 3.91 4.73
CA SER A 126 -1.17 2.72 5.12
C SER A 126 0.01 2.42 4.20
N SER A 127 -0.20 2.40 2.88
CA SER A 127 0.85 2.08 1.91
C SER A 127 1.95 3.12 1.91
N TYR A 128 1.57 4.40 1.99
CA TYR A 128 2.51 5.51 2.09
C TYR A 128 3.34 5.43 3.38
N ARG A 129 2.71 5.22 4.54
CA ARG A 129 3.44 5.07 5.83
C ARG A 129 4.41 3.90 5.81
N HIS A 130 4.02 2.76 5.27
CA HIS A 130 4.91 1.61 5.15
C HIS A 130 6.10 1.89 4.22
N SER A 131 5.89 2.60 3.11
CA SER A 131 6.98 2.96 2.21
C SER A 131 8.05 3.82 2.89
N MET A 132 7.67 4.67 3.86
CA MET A 132 8.63 5.45 4.66
C MET A 132 9.60 4.55 5.44
N TYR A 133 9.09 3.50 6.07
CA TYR A 133 9.92 2.54 6.81
C TYR A 133 10.82 1.74 5.87
N TYR A 134 10.29 1.23 4.76
CA TYR A 134 11.08 0.46 3.81
C TYR A 134 12.19 1.31 3.18
N GLN A 135 11.89 2.55 2.80
CA GLN A 135 12.87 3.50 2.28
C GLN A 135 13.96 3.79 3.31
N LYS A 136 13.58 4.03 4.57
CA LYS A 136 14.54 4.24 5.66
C LYS A 136 15.52 3.06 5.79
N TYR A 137 15.02 1.82 5.79
CA TYR A 137 15.89 0.64 5.92
C TYR A 137 16.81 0.45 4.72
N LEU A 138 16.37 0.81 3.52
CA LEU A 138 17.19 0.82 2.33
C LEU A 138 18.30 1.89 2.43
N THR A 139 17.96 3.09 2.90
CA THR A 139 18.91 4.17 3.17
C THR A 139 19.94 3.75 4.24
N ASP A 140 19.50 3.15 5.35
CA ASP A 140 20.38 2.64 6.40
C ASP A 140 21.37 1.61 5.86
N PHE A 141 20.92 0.72 4.97
CA PHE A 141 21.80 -0.27 4.33
C PHE A 141 22.83 0.38 3.43
N ILE A 142 22.44 1.30 2.55
CA ILE A 142 23.32 2.02 1.64
C ILE A 142 24.39 2.80 2.44
N ALA A 143 24.00 3.43 3.54
CA ALA A 143 24.92 4.09 4.46
C ALA A 143 25.89 3.09 5.12
N SER A 144 25.43 1.89 5.48
CA SER A 144 26.26 0.85 6.13
C SER A 144 27.38 0.32 5.23
N ILE A 145 27.23 0.42 3.91
CA ILE A 145 28.29 0.06 2.93
C ILE A 145 29.13 1.27 2.51
N GLY A 146 29.05 2.39 3.26
CA GLY A 146 29.84 3.60 3.03
C GLY A 146 29.41 4.45 1.84
N LYS A 147 28.23 4.21 1.27
CA LYS A 147 27.70 4.97 0.15
C LYS A 147 26.57 5.91 0.60
N LYS A 148 26.37 7.02 -0.11
CA LYS A 148 25.21 7.92 0.10
C LYS A 148 24.07 7.61 -0.85
N GLU A 149 24.40 7.10 -2.03
CA GLU A 149 23.49 6.78 -3.13
C GLU A 149 24.08 5.66 -3.98
N ILE A 150 23.20 4.97 -4.72
CA ILE A 150 23.61 3.94 -5.69
C ILE A 150 22.88 4.21 -7.01
N PRO A 151 23.61 4.38 -8.13
CA PRO A 151 23.01 4.43 -9.45
C PRO A 151 22.19 3.17 -9.71
N LEU A 152 21.01 3.30 -10.32
CA LEU A 152 20.13 2.16 -10.63
C LEU A 152 20.82 1.10 -11.50
N GLU A 153 21.74 1.53 -12.37
CA GLU A 153 22.52 0.65 -13.24
C GLU A 153 23.61 -0.16 -12.50
N GLU A 154 24.02 0.28 -11.30
CA GLU A 154 25.00 -0.39 -10.45
C GLU A 154 24.37 -1.37 -9.46
N VAL A 155 23.04 -1.44 -9.38
CA VAL A 155 22.35 -2.41 -8.53
C VAL A 155 22.51 -3.80 -9.15
N THR A 156 23.03 -4.73 -8.35
CA THR A 156 23.27 -6.12 -8.75
C THR A 156 22.46 -7.09 -7.91
N GLU A 157 22.43 -8.35 -8.29
CA GLU A 157 21.86 -9.42 -7.46
C GLU A 157 22.57 -9.52 -6.10
N ASP A 158 23.91 -9.36 -6.08
CA ASP A 158 24.70 -9.38 -4.84
C ASP A 158 24.38 -8.22 -3.91
N PHE A 159 24.03 -7.05 -4.44
CA PHE A 159 23.48 -5.96 -3.64
C PHE A 159 22.19 -6.40 -2.94
N GLY A 160 21.27 -7.03 -3.66
CA GLY A 160 20.00 -7.53 -3.09
C GLY A 160 20.22 -8.62 -2.03
N LYS A 161 21.16 -9.57 -2.24
CA LYS A 161 21.56 -10.58 -1.26
C LYS A 161 22.14 -9.93 0.01
N SER A 162 23.01 -8.96 -0.16
CA SER A 162 23.64 -8.22 0.94
C SER A 162 22.61 -7.42 1.74
N TYR A 163 21.65 -6.76 1.06
CA TYR A 163 20.54 -6.07 1.72
C TYR A 163 19.66 -7.03 2.53
N LYS A 164 19.29 -8.17 1.97
CA LYS A 164 18.57 -9.23 2.69
C LYS A 164 19.31 -9.70 3.94
N ALA A 165 20.62 -9.92 3.83
CA ALA A 165 21.47 -10.30 4.95
C ALA A 165 21.54 -9.21 6.03
N PHE A 166 21.65 -7.94 5.65
CA PHE A 166 21.60 -6.80 6.55
C PHE A 166 20.30 -6.72 7.34
N LEU A 167 19.16 -6.89 6.68
CA LEU A 167 17.84 -6.87 7.33
C LEU A 167 17.72 -7.99 8.38
N LYS A 168 18.25 -9.17 8.09
CA LYS A 168 18.24 -10.33 9.01
C LYS A 168 19.22 -10.17 10.16
N LYS A 169 20.49 -9.87 9.87
CA LYS A 169 21.59 -9.92 10.85
C LYS A 169 21.69 -8.62 11.66
N CYS A 170 21.60 -7.45 11.01
CA CYS A 170 21.80 -6.17 11.67
C CYS A 170 20.49 -5.58 12.26
N LYS A 171 19.36 -5.82 11.62
CA LYS A 171 18.05 -5.34 12.08
C LYS A 171 17.23 -6.40 12.81
N ASN A 172 17.65 -7.65 12.80
CA ASN A 172 16.97 -8.79 13.43
C ASN A 172 15.49 -8.93 13.00
N PHE A 173 15.23 -8.73 11.69
CA PHE A 173 13.88 -8.77 11.17
C PHE A 173 13.34 -10.19 11.00
N SER A 174 12.04 -10.35 11.28
CA SER A 174 11.30 -11.56 10.94
C SER A 174 11.28 -11.78 9.43
N SER A 175 11.04 -13.03 8.99
CA SER A 175 10.89 -13.37 7.57
C SER A 175 9.84 -12.47 6.87
N SER A 176 8.71 -12.20 7.53
CA SER A 176 7.67 -11.32 6.99
C SER A 176 8.14 -9.88 6.79
N GLN A 177 8.90 -9.31 7.75
CA GLN A 177 9.42 -7.96 7.64
C GLN A 177 10.50 -7.85 6.58
N THR A 178 11.43 -8.82 6.55
CA THR A 178 12.47 -8.94 5.51
C THR A 178 11.84 -8.96 4.13
N ASN A 179 10.86 -9.84 3.90
CA ASN A 179 10.17 -9.96 2.61
C ASN A 179 9.48 -8.66 2.18
N LYS A 180 8.88 -7.90 3.11
CA LYS A 180 8.28 -6.60 2.78
C LYS A 180 9.31 -5.57 2.31
N CYS A 181 10.50 -5.55 2.94
CA CYS A 181 11.60 -4.68 2.50
C CYS A 181 12.15 -5.12 1.14
N MET A 182 12.27 -6.44 0.89
CA MET A 182 12.68 -6.96 -0.41
C MET A 182 11.64 -6.66 -1.50
N CYS A 183 10.33 -6.76 -1.19
CA CYS A 183 9.27 -6.34 -2.10
C CYS A 183 9.36 -4.84 -2.46
N TRP A 184 9.78 -3.99 -1.51
CA TRP A 184 10.00 -2.57 -1.79
C TRP A 184 11.17 -2.38 -2.77
N LEU A 185 12.32 -3.01 -2.52
CA LEU A 185 13.45 -2.98 -3.44
C LEU A 185 13.05 -3.45 -4.84
N ASN A 186 12.42 -4.62 -4.97
CA ASN A 186 11.96 -5.15 -6.24
C ASN A 186 10.97 -4.20 -6.94
N ARG A 187 10.07 -3.57 -6.20
CA ARG A 187 9.15 -2.56 -6.75
C ARG A 187 9.90 -1.39 -7.40
N LEU A 188 10.93 -0.86 -6.73
CA LEU A 188 11.73 0.23 -7.28
C LEU A 188 12.48 -0.18 -8.54
N LEU A 189 13.04 -1.40 -8.55
CA LEU A 189 13.75 -1.93 -9.71
C LEU A 189 12.82 -2.21 -10.90
N TYR A 190 11.61 -2.76 -10.67
CA TYR A 190 10.61 -2.90 -11.74
C TYR A 190 10.15 -1.55 -12.28
N LEU A 191 9.96 -0.54 -11.43
CA LEU A 191 9.68 0.82 -11.89
C LEU A 191 10.82 1.40 -12.73
N ALA A 192 12.07 1.06 -12.40
CA ALA A 192 13.22 1.44 -13.21
C ALA A 192 13.25 0.72 -14.57
N VAL A 193 12.80 -0.54 -14.64
CA VAL A 193 12.61 -1.28 -15.89
C VAL A 193 11.48 -0.67 -16.71
N ASP A 194 10.30 -0.41 -16.11
CA ASP A 194 9.14 0.18 -16.78
C ASP A 194 9.47 1.57 -17.37
N LYS A 195 10.38 2.31 -16.74
CA LYS A 195 10.88 3.60 -17.24
C LYS A 195 12.11 3.47 -18.15
N GLU A 196 12.48 2.27 -18.53
CA GLU A 196 13.61 1.97 -19.41
C GLU A 196 14.97 2.50 -18.88
N ILE A 197 15.11 2.72 -17.57
CA ILE A 197 16.36 3.15 -16.92
C ILE A 197 17.34 1.98 -16.85
N ILE A 198 16.85 0.80 -16.49
CA ILE A 198 17.57 -0.48 -16.53
C ILE A 198 16.85 -1.46 -17.45
N ARG A 199 17.56 -2.45 -17.98
CA ARG A 199 16.99 -3.43 -18.93
C ARG A 199 16.17 -4.52 -18.26
N VAL A 200 16.64 -5.01 -17.14
CA VAL A 200 16.07 -6.11 -16.35
C VAL A 200 16.20 -5.79 -14.87
N ASN A 201 15.35 -6.39 -14.06
CA ASN A 201 15.47 -6.30 -12.62
C ASN A 201 16.56 -7.29 -12.14
N PRO A 202 17.70 -6.83 -11.62
CA PRO A 202 18.79 -7.73 -11.20
C PRO A 202 18.45 -8.55 -9.95
N CYS A 203 17.37 -8.21 -9.26
CA CYS A 203 16.92 -8.89 -8.03
C CYS A 203 15.65 -9.75 -8.26
N GLU A 204 15.23 -9.97 -9.50
CA GLU A 204 14.00 -10.70 -9.83
C GLU A 204 13.99 -12.12 -9.27
N ASP A 205 15.10 -12.84 -9.43
CA ASP A 205 15.24 -14.23 -9.02
C ASP A 205 15.64 -14.43 -7.54
N LEU A 206 15.74 -13.35 -6.77
CA LEU A 206 16.07 -13.46 -5.36
C LEU A 206 14.95 -14.14 -4.57
N GLU A 207 15.28 -15.28 -3.98
CA GLU A 207 14.36 -16.01 -3.14
C GLU A 207 13.95 -15.19 -1.90
N TYR A 208 12.63 -15.14 -1.66
CA TYR A 208 12.08 -14.61 -0.44
C TYR A 208 12.27 -15.58 0.74
N GLU A 209 12.31 -15.04 1.95
CA GLU A 209 12.30 -15.85 3.15
C GLU A 209 11.02 -16.71 3.23
N PRO A 210 11.10 -17.95 3.74
CA PRO A 210 9.93 -18.76 3.97
C PRO A 210 8.88 -18.00 4.79
N LYS A 211 7.65 -18.01 4.32
CA LYS A 211 6.55 -17.43 5.10
C LYS A 211 6.27 -18.33 6.28
N PRO A 212 6.24 -17.79 7.52
CA PRO A 212 5.75 -18.58 8.65
C PRO A 212 4.31 -19.02 8.36
N GLU A 213 3.93 -20.16 8.87
CA GLU A 213 2.54 -20.61 8.80
C GLU A 213 1.62 -19.53 9.31
N ALA A 214 0.54 -19.29 8.57
CA ALA A 214 -0.42 -18.29 8.94
C ALA A 214 -1.20 -18.79 10.17
N ARG A 215 -0.83 -18.33 11.36
CA ARG A 215 -1.62 -18.54 12.56
C ARG A 215 -2.86 -17.66 12.47
N HIS A 216 -3.95 -18.20 11.97
CA HIS A 216 -5.24 -17.54 12.01
C HIS A 216 -5.80 -17.63 13.43
N ARG A 217 -5.67 -16.54 14.16
CA ARG A 217 -6.24 -16.45 15.50
C ARG A 217 -7.74 -16.18 15.38
N TYR A 218 -8.56 -17.07 15.88
CA TYR A 218 -9.99 -16.91 16.04
C TYR A 218 -10.36 -17.23 17.49
N ILE A 219 -11.57 -16.93 17.90
CA ILE A 219 -12.11 -17.32 19.21
C ILE A 219 -12.94 -18.60 19.07
N SER A 220 -12.86 -19.47 20.05
CA SER A 220 -13.71 -20.66 20.13
C SER A 220 -15.16 -20.27 20.41
N ARG A 221 -16.09 -21.22 20.21
CA ARG A 221 -17.51 -21.01 20.56
C ARG A 221 -17.67 -20.76 22.05
N ASP A 222 -16.88 -21.40 22.91
CA ASP A 222 -16.96 -21.23 24.37
C ASP A 222 -16.36 -19.87 24.81
N GLU A 223 -15.25 -19.43 24.21
CA GLU A 223 -14.77 -18.07 24.41
C GLU A 223 -15.79 -17.03 23.95
N PHE A 224 -16.49 -17.26 22.85
CA PHE A 224 -17.56 -16.37 22.40
C PHE A 224 -18.73 -16.31 23.37
N LYS A 225 -19.15 -17.46 23.93
CA LYS A 225 -20.17 -17.52 25.01
C LYS A 225 -19.71 -16.74 26.24
N LYS A 226 -18.43 -16.88 26.65
CA LYS A 226 -17.88 -16.09 27.77
C LYS A 226 -17.93 -14.58 27.45
N ILE A 227 -17.56 -14.15 26.23
CA ILE A 227 -17.68 -12.74 25.82
C ILE A 227 -19.13 -12.26 25.92
N LEU A 228 -20.11 -13.07 25.48
CA LEU A 228 -21.52 -12.73 25.56
C LEU A 228 -22.02 -12.58 27.01
N SER A 229 -21.54 -13.40 27.94
CA SER A 229 -21.99 -13.45 29.34
C SER A 229 -21.20 -12.56 30.29
N THR A 230 -20.10 -11.91 29.84
CA THR A 230 -19.24 -11.10 30.70
C THR A 230 -19.36 -9.60 30.31
N PRO A 231 -20.32 -8.87 30.87
CA PRO A 231 -20.46 -7.43 30.61
C PRO A 231 -19.27 -6.66 31.20
N MET A 232 -18.92 -5.54 30.57
CA MET A 232 -17.87 -4.64 31.03
C MET A 232 -18.47 -3.50 31.86
N TYR A 233 -17.82 -3.14 32.96
CA TYR A 233 -18.29 -2.06 33.84
C TYR A 233 -18.12 -0.67 33.23
N ASP A 234 -17.01 -0.45 32.51
CA ASP A 234 -16.74 0.81 31.84
C ASP A 234 -17.53 0.88 30.53
N LYS A 235 -18.20 2.03 30.29
CA LYS A 235 -19.04 2.25 29.10
C LYS A 235 -18.25 2.14 27.77
N ARG A 236 -16.99 2.54 27.77
CA ARG A 236 -16.13 2.47 26.58
C ARG A 236 -15.75 1.02 26.30
N MET A 237 -15.38 0.27 27.33
CA MET A 237 -15.07 -1.16 27.22
C MET A 237 -16.30 -1.98 26.82
N GLU A 238 -17.47 -1.64 27.37
CA GLU A 238 -18.73 -2.28 26.97
C GLU A 238 -19.11 -1.98 25.51
N LEU A 239 -18.86 -0.76 25.02
CA LEU A 239 -18.99 -0.45 23.60
C LEU A 239 -18.03 -1.29 22.75
N ALA A 240 -16.77 -1.45 23.19
CA ALA A 240 -15.77 -2.28 22.50
C ALA A 240 -16.21 -3.75 22.45
N ARG A 241 -16.73 -4.29 23.55
CA ARG A 241 -17.29 -5.65 23.64
C ARG A 241 -18.45 -5.84 22.68
N ARG A 242 -19.43 -4.95 22.68
CA ARG A 242 -20.59 -5.01 21.77
C ARG A 242 -20.17 -4.91 20.31
N ALA A 243 -19.24 -4.03 19.99
CA ALA A 243 -18.69 -3.93 18.64
C ALA A 243 -17.93 -5.19 18.22
N PHE A 244 -17.21 -5.84 19.14
CA PHE A 244 -16.55 -7.12 18.89
C PHE A 244 -17.56 -8.24 18.62
N ILE A 245 -18.62 -8.35 19.45
CA ILE A 245 -19.71 -9.33 19.25
C ILE A 245 -20.38 -9.07 17.90
N PHE A 246 -20.69 -7.81 17.60
CA PHE A 246 -21.30 -7.43 16.34
C PHE A 246 -20.42 -7.79 15.13
N SER A 247 -19.10 -7.54 15.22
CA SER A 247 -18.14 -7.97 14.21
C SER A 247 -18.06 -9.50 14.06
N THR A 248 -18.15 -10.24 15.17
CA THR A 248 -18.17 -11.72 15.17
C THR A 248 -19.43 -12.28 14.49
N LEU A 249 -20.53 -11.54 14.52
CA LEU A 249 -21.81 -11.96 13.92
C LEU A 249 -22.07 -11.41 12.52
N THR A 250 -21.26 -10.44 12.07
CA THR A 250 -21.42 -9.78 10.75
C THR A 250 -20.21 -9.90 9.85
N GLY A 251 -19.05 -10.25 10.41
CA GLY A 251 -17.79 -10.28 9.68
C GLY A 251 -17.26 -8.92 9.26
N LEU A 252 -17.89 -7.81 9.63
CA LEU A 252 -17.42 -6.47 9.30
C LEU A 252 -16.11 -6.13 10.02
N ALA A 253 -15.18 -5.51 9.32
CA ALA A 253 -13.94 -5.02 9.93
C ALA A 253 -14.21 -3.73 10.73
N TYR A 254 -13.30 -3.38 11.64
CA TYR A 254 -13.38 -2.17 12.45
C TYR A 254 -13.74 -0.91 11.63
N VAL A 255 -13.06 -0.70 10.50
CA VAL A 255 -13.28 0.49 9.67
C VAL A 255 -14.69 0.51 9.07
N ASP A 256 -15.24 -0.64 8.71
CA ASP A 256 -16.57 -0.74 8.12
C ASP A 256 -17.66 -0.54 9.19
N ILE A 257 -17.45 -1.03 10.42
CA ILE A 257 -18.36 -0.77 11.55
C ILE A 257 -18.31 0.69 11.99
N LYS A 258 -17.12 1.29 11.99
CA LYS A 258 -16.95 2.72 12.32
C LYS A 258 -17.67 3.63 11.30
N LEU A 259 -17.80 3.19 10.06
CA LEU A 259 -18.47 3.89 8.96
C LEU A 259 -19.87 3.33 8.67
N LEU A 260 -20.42 2.50 9.56
CA LEU A 260 -21.76 1.98 9.42
C LEU A 260 -22.78 3.07 9.81
N HIS A 261 -23.64 3.43 8.88
CA HIS A 261 -24.73 4.40 9.07
C HIS A 261 -26.10 3.69 8.95
N PRO A 262 -27.20 4.27 9.48
CA PRO A 262 -28.53 3.70 9.40
C PRO A 262 -28.98 3.31 7.99
N HIS A 263 -28.68 4.10 6.97
CA HIS A 263 -29.03 3.81 5.57
C HIS A 263 -28.38 2.54 4.98
N HIS A 264 -27.35 1.99 5.64
CA HIS A 264 -26.77 0.70 5.25
C HIS A 264 -27.61 -0.49 5.74
N ILE A 265 -28.60 -0.24 6.62
CA ILE A 265 -29.43 -1.29 7.26
C ILE A 265 -30.78 -1.31 6.56
N GLY A 266 -31.08 -2.41 5.91
CA GLY A 266 -32.35 -2.63 5.21
C GLY A 266 -33.18 -3.74 5.84
N THR A 267 -34.42 -3.89 5.34
CA THR A 267 -35.32 -4.98 5.66
C THR A 267 -35.79 -5.61 4.35
N ASN A 268 -35.75 -6.94 4.24
CA ASN A 268 -36.23 -7.62 3.05
C ASN A 268 -37.76 -7.81 3.09
N ALA A 269 -38.31 -8.39 2.03
CA ALA A 269 -39.78 -8.61 1.91
C ALA A 269 -40.35 -9.53 3.01
N GLU A 270 -39.51 -10.40 3.62
CA GLU A 270 -39.90 -11.31 4.70
C GLU A 270 -39.72 -10.68 6.09
N GLY A 271 -39.39 -9.37 6.17
CA GLY A 271 -39.19 -8.68 7.43
C GLY A 271 -37.81 -8.91 8.09
N ARG A 272 -36.90 -9.62 7.43
CA ARG A 272 -35.54 -9.87 7.97
C ARG A 272 -34.63 -8.71 7.69
N ARG A 273 -33.93 -8.26 8.72
CA ARG A 273 -32.96 -7.16 8.58
C ARG A 273 -31.63 -7.65 7.99
N TYR A 274 -30.97 -6.78 7.23
CA TYR A 274 -29.66 -7.03 6.65
C TYR A 274 -28.81 -5.76 6.63
N ILE A 275 -27.51 -5.94 6.47
CA ILE A 275 -26.56 -4.83 6.16
C ILE A 275 -26.13 -4.99 4.70
N ARG A 276 -26.14 -3.85 4.00
CA ARG A 276 -25.60 -3.71 2.65
C ARG A 276 -24.62 -2.56 2.61
N ILE A 277 -23.34 -2.85 2.48
CA ILE A 277 -22.26 -1.84 2.56
C ILE A 277 -21.14 -2.16 1.58
N ASN A 278 -20.61 -1.10 0.93
CA ASN A 278 -19.36 -1.21 0.17
C ASN A 278 -18.18 -1.12 1.14
N ARG A 279 -17.37 -2.17 1.19
CA ARG A 279 -16.19 -2.23 2.06
C ARG A 279 -15.23 -1.08 1.77
N LYS A 280 -14.79 -0.36 2.81
CA LYS A 280 -13.84 0.77 2.66
C LYS A 280 -12.56 0.34 1.95
N LYS A 281 -12.00 -0.83 2.29
CA LYS A 281 -10.71 -1.31 1.78
C LYS A 281 -10.78 -1.89 0.37
N THR A 282 -11.80 -2.70 0.06
CA THR A 282 -11.88 -3.47 -1.18
C THR A 282 -12.84 -2.89 -2.20
N LYS A 283 -13.70 -1.94 -1.78
CA LYS A 283 -14.82 -1.38 -2.55
C LYS A 283 -15.83 -2.45 -3.03
N VAL A 284 -15.73 -3.67 -2.51
CA VAL A 284 -16.66 -4.77 -2.81
C VAL A 284 -17.87 -4.66 -1.89
N GLU A 285 -19.06 -4.83 -2.46
CA GLU A 285 -20.31 -4.88 -1.71
C GLU A 285 -20.33 -6.13 -0.81
N ALA A 286 -20.68 -5.93 0.46
CA ALA A 286 -20.99 -6.97 1.41
C ALA A 286 -22.48 -6.92 1.71
N PHE A 287 -23.15 -8.10 1.62
CA PHE A 287 -24.54 -8.29 1.98
C PHE A 287 -24.63 -9.30 3.12
N ILE A 288 -25.10 -8.86 4.28
CA ILE A 288 -25.00 -9.61 5.53
C ILE A 288 -26.38 -9.68 6.17
N PRO A 289 -27.05 -10.84 6.18
CA PRO A 289 -28.25 -11.06 6.99
C PRO A 289 -27.91 -10.89 8.48
N LEU A 290 -28.75 -10.20 9.22
CA LEU A 290 -28.51 -9.93 10.64
C LEU A 290 -28.96 -11.11 11.52
N HIS A 291 -28.07 -11.49 12.42
CA HIS A 291 -28.38 -12.41 13.50
C HIS A 291 -29.21 -11.68 14.59
N PRO A 292 -30.18 -12.32 15.29
CA PRO A 292 -30.99 -11.67 16.32
C PRO A 292 -30.18 -10.93 17.40
N ILE A 293 -29.06 -11.48 17.85
CA ILE A 293 -28.16 -10.81 18.81
C ILE A 293 -27.55 -9.52 18.17
N ALA A 294 -27.20 -9.55 16.89
CA ALA A 294 -26.68 -8.35 16.21
C ALA A 294 -27.77 -7.27 16.09
N GLU A 295 -29.03 -7.65 15.86
CA GLU A 295 -30.17 -6.73 15.87
C GLU A 295 -30.41 -6.11 17.24
N GLN A 296 -30.35 -6.91 18.31
CA GLN A 296 -30.43 -6.42 19.69
C GLN A 296 -29.32 -5.40 19.99
N ILE A 297 -28.09 -5.65 19.54
CA ILE A 297 -27.00 -4.70 19.71
C ILE A 297 -27.29 -3.41 18.93
N LEU A 298 -27.75 -3.51 17.68
CA LEU A 298 -28.10 -2.33 16.88
C LEU A 298 -29.16 -1.46 17.54
N SER A 299 -30.14 -2.05 18.20
CA SER A 299 -31.23 -1.29 18.87
C SER A 299 -30.74 -0.42 20.04
N LEU A 300 -29.52 -0.66 20.52
CA LEU A 300 -28.91 0.13 21.61
C LEU A 300 -28.19 1.38 21.09
N TYR A 301 -28.08 1.55 19.78
CA TYR A 301 -27.28 2.60 19.15
C TYR A 301 -28.12 3.39 18.12
N ASN A 302 -27.46 4.30 17.40
CA ASN A 302 -28.10 5.13 16.40
C ASN A 302 -28.59 4.30 15.19
N THR A 303 -29.88 4.26 14.95
CA THR A 303 -30.50 3.56 13.81
C THR A 303 -31.40 4.45 12.96
N THR A 304 -31.43 5.77 13.25
CA THR A 304 -32.41 6.71 12.64
C THR A 304 -31.76 7.97 12.08
N ASP A 305 -30.64 8.44 12.66
CA ASP A 305 -29.93 9.66 12.24
C ASP A 305 -28.78 9.28 11.28
N ASP A 306 -29.01 9.47 9.98
CA ASP A 306 -28.04 9.15 8.92
C ASP A 306 -26.80 10.04 8.91
N GLU A 307 -26.84 11.20 9.59
CA GLU A 307 -25.68 12.08 9.71
C GLU A 307 -24.62 11.52 10.67
N LYS A 308 -24.98 10.55 11.50
CA LYS A 308 -24.10 9.94 12.49
C LYS A 308 -23.93 8.43 12.25
N PRO A 309 -22.72 7.88 12.52
CA PRO A 309 -22.54 6.45 12.46
C PRO A 309 -23.40 5.72 13.52
N VAL A 310 -23.71 4.47 13.25
CA VAL A 310 -24.45 3.61 14.20
C VAL A 310 -23.67 3.47 15.51
N PHE A 311 -22.37 3.17 15.43
CA PHE A 311 -21.52 2.98 16.60
C PHE A 311 -20.56 4.15 16.80
N PRO A 312 -20.53 4.82 17.97
CA PRO A 312 -19.58 5.89 18.27
C PRO A 312 -18.20 5.31 18.66
N LEU A 313 -17.57 4.54 17.75
CA LEU A 313 -16.32 3.86 18.03
C LEU A 313 -15.15 4.84 18.21
N PRO A 314 -14.28 4.62 19.22
CA PRO A 314 -13.07 5.41 19.43
C PRO A 314 -12.04 5.17 18.32
N SER A 315 -10.83 5.70 18.48
CA SER A 315 -9.70 5.38 17.60
C SER A 315 -9.34 3.89 17.66
N ARG A 316 -8.66 3.38 16.62
CA ARG A 316 -8.24 1.98 16.58
C ARG A 316 -7.32 1.61 17.75
N ASP A 317 -6.45 2.52 18.15
CA ASP A 317 -5.47 2.28 19.22
C ASP A 317 -6.16 2.21 20.59
N SER A 318 -7.15 3.08 20.84
CA SER A 318 -7.96 3.03 22.06
C SER A 318 -8.79 1.74 22.11
N LEU A 319 -9.42 1.36 20.98
CA LEU A 319 -10.20 0.13 20.89
C LEU A 319 -9.33 -1.12 21.12
N TRP A 320 -8.06 -1.09 20.68
CA TRP A 320 -7.14 -2.20 20.88
C TRP A 320 -6.94 -2.50 22.37
N PHE A 321 -6.74 -1.46 23.18
CA PHE A 321 -6.59 -1.60 24.62
C PHE A 321 -7.84 -2.21 25.25
N ASP A 322 -9.02 -1.69 24.92
CA ASP A 322 -10.30 -2.18 25.47
C ASP A 322 -10.57 -3.65 25.10
N ILE A 323 -10.21 -4.07 23.90
CA ILE A 323 -10.33 -5.46 23.44
C ILE A 323 -9.33 -6.38 24.18
N HIS A 324 -8.12 -5.89 24.43
CA HIS A 324 -7.13 -6.62 25.20
C HIS A 324 -7.62 -6.89 26.62
N GLU A 325 -8.11 -5.87 27.31
CA GLU A 325 -8.69 -5.99 28.68
C GLU A 325 -9.90 -6.94 28.71
N MET A 326 -10.75 -6.92 27.67
CA MET A 326 -11.81 -7.90 27.53
C MET A 326 -11.27 -9.33 27.44
N GLY A 327 -10.17 -9.55 26.72
CA GLY A 327 -9.49 -10.84 26.64
C GLY A 327 -9.04 -11.33 28.02
N VAL A 328 -8.45 -10.44 28.82
CA VAL A 328 -8.05 -10.72 30.20
C VAL A 328 -9.27 -11.07 31.08
N ALA A 329 -10.35 -10.31 30.96
CA ALA A 329 -11.57 -10.53 31.75
C ALA A 329 -12.23 -11.89 31.51
N ILE A 330 -12.11 -12.46 30.31
CA ILE A 330 -12.62 -13.82 29.99
C ILE A 330 -11.61 -14.93 30.27
N GLY A 331 -10.42 -14.60 30.79
CA GLY A 331 -9.35 -15.55 31.09
C GLY A 331 -8.66 -16.12 29.85
N LYS A 332 -8.56 -15.34 28.75
CA LYS A 332 -7.84 -15.77 27.55
C LYS A 332 -6.34 -15.58 27.73
N GLU A 333 -5.55 -16.66 27.56
CA GLU A 333 -4.09 -16.62 27.69
C GLU A 333 -3.43 -15.81 26.57
N GLU A 334 -3.97 -15.87 25.36
CA GLU A 334 -3.46 -15.11 24.21
C GLU A 334 -4.12 -13.74 24.10
N ASN A 335 -3.36 -12.77 23.63
CA ASN A 335 -3.87 -11.41 23.37
C ASN A 335 -5.05 -11.44 22.38
N LEU A 336 -6.20 -10.96 22.84
CA LEU A 336 -7.36 -10.77 21.98
C LEU A 336 -7.16 -9.52 21.12
N SER A 337 -7.46 -9.63 19.83
CA SER A 337 -7.43 -8.51 18.89
C SER A 337 -8.77 -8.37 18.17
N TYR A 338 -9.15 -7.14 17.83
CA TYR A 338 -10.42 -6.89 17.15
C TYR A 338 -10.58 -7.72 15.87
N HIS A 339 -9.49 -7.97 15.15
CA HIS A 339 -9.54 -8.71 13.88
C HIS A 339 -9.89 -10.20 14.05
N GLN A 340 -9.69 -10.76 15.25
CA GLN A 340 -10.12 -12.12 15.56
C GLN A 340 -11.65 -12.29 15.47
N SER A 341 -12.44 -11.24 15.77
CA SER A 341 -13.90 -11.29 15.59
C SER A 341 -14.30 -11.63 14.15
N ARG A 342 -13.66 -10.98 13.19
CA ARG A 342 -13.91 -11.22 11.77
C ARG A 342 -13.39 -12.61 11.32
N HIS A 343 -12.25 -13.06 11.84
CA HIS A 343 -11.78 -14.43 11.58
C HIS A 343 -12.78 -15.45 12.13
N SER A 344 -13.30 -15.24 13.34
CA SER A 344 -14.28 -16.10 13.97
C SER A 344 -15.60 -16.18 13.19
N PHE A 345 -16.07 -15.05 12.62
CA PHE A 345 -17.23 -15.07 11.72
C PHE A 345 -17.03 -16.06 10.57
N GLY A 346 -15.89 -15.96 9.85
CA GLY A 346 -15.58 -16.87 8.74
C GLY A 346 -15.51 -18.33 9.19
N THR A 347 -14.82 -18.58 10.31
CA THR A 347 -14.66 -19.93 10.87
C THR A 347 -15.99 -20.52 11.35
N PHE A 348 -16.83 -19.74 12.04
CA PHE A 348 -18.13 -20.18 12.52
C PHE A 348 -19.09 -20.52 11.37
N LEU A 349 -19.10 -19.75 10.29
CA LEU A 349 -19.94 -20.03 9.13
C LEU A 349 -19.48 -21.28 8.37
N ILE A 350 -18.17 -21.49 8.24
CA ILE A 350 -17.64 -22.72 7.63
C ILE A 350 -17.98 -23.93 8.50
N SER A 351 -17.86 -23.83 9.83
CA SER A 351 -18.26 -24.90 10.76
C SER A 351 -19.79 -25.17 10.78
N ALA A 352 -20.57 -24.28 10.19
CA ALA A 352 -22.00 -24.41 10.00
C ALA A 352 -22.37 -24.81 8.56
N ASP A 353 -21.42 -25.32 7.79
CA ASP A 353 -21.55 -25.78 6.40
C ASP A 353 -22.09 -24.72 5.42
N ILE A 354 -21.88 -23.42 5.70
CA ILE A 354 -22.26 -22.37 4.79
C ILE A 354 -21.30 -22.35 3.60
N PRO A 355 -21.79 -22.30 2.34
CA PRO A 355 -20.93 -22.25 1.14
C PRO A 355 -19.92 -21.11 1.18
N ILE A 356 -18.68 -21.41 0.82
CA ILE A 356 -17.55 -20.48 0.92
C ILE A 356 -17.75 -19.22 0.06
N GLU A 357 -18.47 -19.33 -1.05
CA GLU A 357 -18.86 -18.23 -1.93
C GLU A 357 -19.80 -17.25 -1.21
N SER A 358 -20.75 -17.79 -0.46
CA SER A 358 -21.69 -17.00 0.36
C SER A 358 -20.94 -16.25 1.47
N ILE A 359 -20.01 -16.94 2.15
CA ILE A 359 -19.15 -16.34 3.17
C ILE A 359 -18.29 -15.22 2.54
N ALA A 360 -17.68 -15.46 1.38
CA ALA A 360 -16.88 -14.47 0.67
C ALA A 360 -17.69 -13.21 0.33
N LYS A 361 -18.94 -13.37 -0.11
CA LYS A 361 -19.87 -12.28 -0.40
C LYS A 361 -20.25 -11.51 0.86
N MET A 362 -20.61 -12.21 1.95
CA MET A 362 -20.91 -11.57 3.24
C MET A 362 -19.70 -10.80 3.78
N MET A 363 -18.51 -11.35 3.63
CA MET A 363 -17.26 -10.69 4.08
C MET A 363 -16.76 -9.61 3.10
N GLY A 364 -17.33 -9.47 1.90
CA GLY A 364 -16.87 -8.53 0.88
C GLY A 364 -15.41 -8.79 0.45
N HIS A 365 -15.06 -10.05 0.22
CA HIS A 365 -13.75 -10.43 -0.31
C HIS A 365 -13.74 -10.34 -1.82
N SER A 366 -12.74 -9.64 -2.39
CA SER A 366 -12.51 -9.56 -3.84
C SER A 366 -11.92 -10.85 -4.42
N ASN A 367 -11.36 -11.73 -3.57
CA ASN A 367 -10.77 -13.00 -3.96
C ASN A 367 -11.18 -14.09 -2.96
N ILE A 368 -11.78 -15.15 -3.47
CA ILE A 368 -12.26 -16.29 -2.69
C ILE A 368 -11.14 -17.00 -1.94
N ARG A 369 -9.90 -16.96 -2.44
CA ARG A 369 -8.72 -17.53 -1.76
C ARG A 369 -8.53 -16.99 -0.34
N THR A 370 -8.98 -15.73 -0.09
CA THR A 370 -8.94 -15.13 1.25
C THR A 370 -9.89 -15.87 2.20
N THR A 371 -11.06 -16.32 1.72
CA THR A 371 -12.04 -17.08 2.49
C THR A 371 -11.63 -18.54 2.67
N GLN A 372 -10.98 -19.13 1.68
CA GLN A 372 -10.42 -20.49 1.74
C GLN A 372 -9.39 -20.67 2.87
N GLY A 373 -8.70 -19.58 3.27
CA GLY A 373 -7.82 -19.59 4.43
C GLY A 373 -8.52 -20.01 5.74
N TYR A 374 -9.82 -19.70 5.89
CA TYR A 374 -10.61 -20.12 7.07
C TYR A 374 -11.01 -21.59 7.01
N ALA A 375 -11.25 -22.14 5.81
CA ALA A 375 -11.61 -23.54 5.64
C ALA A 375 -10.47 -24.49 6.06
N ARG A 376 -9.22 -24.13 5.76
CA ARG A 376 -8.05 -24.92 6.19
C ARG A 376 -7.96 -25.06 7.71
N ILE A 377 -8.40 -24.05 8.45
CA ILE A 377 -8.39 -24.07 9.92
C ILE A 377 -9.43 -25.06 10.45
N CYS A 378 -10.65 -25.06 9.90
CA CYS A 378 -11.68 -26.01 10.30
C CYS A 378 -11.24 -27.46 10.07
N LEU A 379 -10.58 -27.74 8.94
CA LEU A 379 -10.11 -29.10 8.62
C LEU A 379 -8.98 -29.58 9.55
N LEU A 380 -8.07 -28.70 9.99
CA LEU A 380 -7.02 -29.05 10.94
C LEU A 380 -7.58 -29.44 12.31
N TYR A 381 -8.64 -28.75 12.77
CA TYR A 381 -9.26 -29.04 14.08
C TYR A 381 -10.20 -30.23 14.06
N THR A 382 -10.72 -30.63 12.90
CA THR A 382 -11.49 -31.90 12.79
C THR A 382 -10.56 -33.11 12.73
N SER A 383 -9.31 -32.98 12.27
CA SER A 383 -8.32 -34.05 12.34
C SER A 383 -7.77 -34.27 13.77
N ASP A 384 -7.46 -33.17 14.49
CA ASP A 384 -6.98 -33.26 15.87
C ASP A 384 -8.06 -33.85 16.81
N ALA A 385 -9.37 -33.56 16.57
CA ALA A 385 -10.48 -34.16 17.31
C ALA A 385 -10.78 -35.63 16.93
N ALA A 386 -10.29 -36.10 15.79
CA ALA A 386 -10.42 -37.49 15.36
C ALA A 386 -9.29 -38.39 15.88
N ASP A 387 -8.13 -37.80 16.25
CA ASP A 387 -7.00 -38.50 16.84
C ASP A 387 -7.12 -38.65 18.39
N GLU A 388 -8.13 -38.02 19.01
CA GLU A 388 -8.45 -38.14 20.45
C GLU A 388 -9.66 -39.11 20.74
N LEU A 389 -10.18 -39.81 19.73
CA LEU A 389 -11.20 -40.86 19.85
C LEU A 389 -10.58 -42.22 19.51
#